data_73d80c5355dccd2ca166d72a6f96f6f5
#
_entry.id   73d80c5355dccd2ca166d72a6f96f6f5
#
_cell.length_a   1.000
_cell.length_b   1.000
_cell.length_c   1.000
_cell.angle_alpha   90.00
_cell.angle_beta   90.00
_cell.angle_gamma   90.00
#
_symmetry.space_group_name_H-M   'P 1'
#
loop_
_entity.id
_entity.type
_entity.pdbx_description
1 polymer ?
#
loop_
_entity_poly.entity_id
_entity_poly.type
_entity_poly.pdbx_seq_one_letter_code
_entity_poly.pdbx_strand_id
1 'polypeptide(L)'
;MSRSISSSDLNILDCQQEEVLLRKTENSESTLARSTADEIEKVSLYNIKFELNGKKGFAYSSPDLRINRVLAYCENGLIEDTIYIKGMAMAIKGITQSCANDLNEYYSNDRASSRANEKTSTNGPFMLTEWSQDAPYNENCGGSGCSTTNNGKYPAGCVGIAVAQSVAFLNKYDSQFNLAALKKEKHIYSFSPLAAEVAKFVYHVAAGCKTDFACSGSGSTLAKATDYLQSIGYNQDFLDYYYRKASSIDNQLIGCLLMDRPVCVGGNTGKGNGHAWVFDGISATTTDRVGEVKKILALHCNWGWGGLGNGWYDNGNWYNPVDQTTFEPISDNGSFYRNNEYIYFRYTRR
;
A
#
# COMPACT_ATOMS: atom_id res chain seq x y z
N MET A 1 4.39 14.46 -13.85
CA MET A 1 5.29 14.30 -15.01
C MET A 1 5.32 12.82 -15.37
N SER A 2 4.70 12.42 -16.47
CA SER A 2 4.87 11.06 -17.00
C SER A 2 6.32 10.96 -17.50
N ARG A 3 7.18 10.22 -16.82
CA ARG A 3 8.47 9.85 -17.38
C ARG A 3 8.20 8.90 -18.55
N SER A 4 8.50 9.32 -19.77
CA SER A 4 8.64 8.40 -20.89
C SER A 4 9.86 7.53 -20.59
N ILE A 5 9.64 6.27 -20.24
CA ILE A 5 10.71 5.28 -20.14
C ILE A 5 11.21 5.04 -21.56
N SER A 6 12.50 5.26 -21.80
CA SER A 6 13.12 4.86 -23.05
C SER A 6 13.11 3.32 -23.13
N SER A 7 12.66 2.76 -24.24
CA SER A 7 12.66 1.31 -24.46
C SER A 7 14.06 0.68 -24.38
N SER A 8 15.12 1.49 -24.42
CA SER A 8 16.52 1.03 -24.30
C SER A 8 16.92 0.68 -22.87
N ASP A 9 16.16 1.13 -21.87
CA ASP A 9 16.53 0.98 -20.45
C ASP A 9 15.75 -0.14 -19.75
N LEU A 10 14.73 -0.72 -20.44
CA LEU A 10 13.90 -1.79 -19.95
C LEU A 10 14.33 -3.13 -20.54
N ASN A 11 14.73 -4.07 -19.68
CA ASN A 11 15.05 -5.44 -20.06
C ASN A 11 14.05 -6.41 -19.38
N ILE A 12 13.31 -7.18 -20.17
CA ILE A 12 12.42 -8.22 -19.65
C ILE A 12 13.26 -9.44 -19.30
N LEU A 13 13.24 -9.84 -18.04
CA LEU A 13 14.01 -10.97 -17.52
C LEU A 13 13.22 -12.27 -17.59
N ASP A 14 11.91 -12.22 -17.32
CA ASP A 14 11.01 -13.37 -17.29
C ASP A 14 9.57 -12.92 -17.50
N CYS A 15 8.73 -13.80 -18.04
CA CYS A 15 7.30 -13.55 -18.19
C CYS A 15 6.57 -14.89 -18.02
N GLN A 16 5.87 -15.03 -16.91
CA GLN A 16 5.11 -16.22 -16.57
C GLN A 16 3.61 -15.94 -16.71
N GLN A 17 2.92 -16.82 -17.39
CA GLN A 17 1.47 -16.81 -17.49
C GLN A 17 0.89 -17.70 -16.40
N GLU A 18 -0.07 -17.14 -15.67
CA GLU A 18 -0.88 -17.85 -14.68
C GLU A 18 -2.33 -17.84 -15.11
N GLU A 19 -3.04 -18.96 -14.96
CA GLU A 19 -4.49 -18.99 -15.11
C GLU A 19 -5.15 -18.85 -13.73
N VAL A 20 -6.04 -17.88 -13.62
CA VAL A 20 -6.84 -17.67 -12.42
C VAL A 20 -8.27 -18.08 -12.71
N LEU A 21 -8.83 -18.92 -11.83
CA LEU A 21 -10.22 -19.33 -11.89
C LEU A 21 -11.06 -18.37 -11.07
N LEU A 22 -12.06 -17.77 -11.69
CA LEU A 22 -12.95 -16.81 -11.06
C LEU A 22 -14.37 -17.32 -11.11
N ARG A 23 -15.08 -17.22 -9.99
CA ARG A 23 -16.49 -17.59 -9.91
C ARG A 23 -17.34 -16.36 -10.22
N LYS A 24 -18.27 -16.48 -11.17
CA LYS A 24 -19.30 -15.47 -11.36
C LYS A 24 -20.25 -15.51 -10.16
N THR A 25 -20.36 -14.40 -9.42
CA THR A 25 -21.39 -14.24 -8.43
C THR A 25 -22.63 -13.65 -9.11
N GLU A 26 -23.72 -14.42 -9.21
CA GLU A 26 -25.00 -13.88 -9.62
C GLU A 26 -25.49 -12.89 -8.55
N ASN A 27 -25.86 -11.68 -8.95
CA ASN A 27 -26.56 -10.73 -8.10
C ASN A 27 -27.94 -11.32 -7.71
N SER A 28 -28.13 -11.62 -6.45
CA SER A 28 -29.30 -12.26 -5.85
C SER A 28 -30.52 -11.32 -5.74
N GLU A 29 -30.94 -10.66 -6.81
CA GLU A 29 -32.18 -9.86 -6.82
C GLU A 29 -33.21 -10.28 -7.89
N SER A 30 -33.05 -11.41 -8.54
CA SER A 30 -34.16 -11.97 -9.34
C SER A 30 -34.58 -13.35 -8.80
N THR A 31 -35.57 -13.33 -7.94
CA THR A 31 -36.40 -14.51 -7.68
C THR A 31 -37.07 -14.97 -8.98
N LEU A 32 -36.62 -16.10 -9.51
CA LEU A 32 -37.21 -16.96 -10.53
C LEU A 32 -36.24 -17.28 -11.67
N ALA A 33 -35.21 -18.05 -11.36
CA ALA A 33 -34.72 -19.10 -12.26
C ALA A 33 -33.73 -19.95 -11.47
N ARG A 34 -34.00 -21.22 -11.30
CA ARG A 34 -32.99 -22.22 -10.95
C ARG A 34 -31.97 -22.23 -12.05
N SER A 35 -30.87 -21.56 -11.88
CA SER A 35 -29.71 -21.65 -12.74
C SER A 35 -28.74 -22.66 -12.16
N THR A 36 -28.46 -23.60 -12.98
CA THR A 36 -27.50 -24.66 -12.96
C THR A 36 -26.08 -24.11 -12.85
N ALA A 37 -25.28 -24.74 -11.99
CA ALA A 37 -23.83 -24.72 -11.93
C ALA A 37 -23.18 -23.31 -11.96
N ASP A 38 -22.50 -22.98 -10.87
CA ASP A 38 -21.58 -21.85 -10.77
C ASP A 38 -20.63 -21.82 -11.99
N GLU A 39 -20.77 -20.80 -12.80
CA GLU A 39 -19.96 -20.66 -14.00
C GLU A 39 -18.56 -20.16 -13.59
N ILE A 40 -17.58 -21.04 -13.72
CA ILE A 40 -16.18 -20.72 -13.47
C ILE A 40 -15.61 -20.11 -14.74
N GLU A 41 -15.04 -18.94 -14.63
CA GLU A 41 -14.35 -18.27 -15.73
C GLU A 41 -12.84 -18.29 -15.50
N LYS A 42 -12.07 -18.51 -16.59
CA LYS A 42 -10.61 -18.45 -16.58
C LYS A 42 -10.14 -17.12 -17.08
N VAL A 43 -9.23 -16.51 -16.33
CA VAL A 43 -8.56 -15.27 -16.71
C VAL A 43 -7.05 -15.51 -16.71
N SER A 44 -6.38 -15.05 -17.76
CA SER A 44 -4.92 -15.08 -17.82
C SER A 44 -4.33 -13.85 -17.14
N LEU A 45 -3.35 -14.09 -16.27
CA LEU A 45 -2.49 -13.08 -15.68
C LEU A 45 -1.05 -13.31 -16.12
N TYR A 46 -0.31 -12.24 -16.29
CA TYR A 46 1.11 -12.24 -16.58
C TYR A 46 1.88 -11.65 -15.42
N ASN A 47 2.79 -12.44 -14.85
CA ASN A 47 3.83 -11.98 -13.95
C ASN A 47 5.08 -11.70 -14.77
N ILE A 48 5.43 -10.43 -14.89
CA ILE A 48 6.53 -9.95 -15.71
C ILE A 48 7.63 -9.47 -14.79
N LYS A 49 8.81 -10.12 -14.85
CA LYS A 49 10.01 -9.66 -14.17
C LYS A 49 10.86 -8.86 -15.15
N PHE A 50 11.35 -7.71 -14.71
CA PHE A 50 12.14 -6.84 -15.57
C PHE A 50 13.31 -6.21 -14.79
N GLU A 51 14.25 -5.66 -15.55
CA GLU A 51 15.29 -4.78 -15.04
C GLU A 51 15.12 -3.41 -15.69
N LEU A 52 15.12 -2.38 -14.87
CA LEU A 52 15.02 -0.98 -15.27
C LEU A 52 16.09 -0.18 -14.55
N ASN A 53 17.01 0.45 -15.29
CA ASN A 53 18.12 1.24 -14.72
C ASN A 53 18.96 0.46 -13.67
N GLY A 54 19.22 -0.83 -13.93
CA GLY A 54 19.99 -1.70 -13.04
C GLY A 54 19.25 -2.19 -11.79
N LYS A 55 17.96 -1.89 -11.67
CA LYS A 55 17.10 -2.39 -10.60
C LYS A 55 16.14 -3.43 -11.15
N LYS A 56 15.96 -4.51 -10.41
CA LYS A 56 14.97 -5.53 -10.73
C LYS A 56 13.61 -5.13 -10.20
N GLY A 57 12.60 -5.26 -11.05
CA GLY A 57 11.21 -4.97 -10.75
C GLY A 57 10.29 -6.06 -11.26
N PHE A 58 9.01 -5.88 -10.99
CA PHE A 58 7.97 -6.76 -11.52
C PHE A 58 6.70 -5.97 -11.89
N ALA A 59 5.89 -6.57 -12.76
CA ALA A 59 4.54 -6.11 -13.05
C ALA A 59 3.59 -7.31 -13.12
N TYR A 60 2.37 -7.11 -12.62
CA TYR A 60 1.24 -7.98 -12.89
C TYR A 60 0.31 -7.30 -13.86
N SER A 61 -0.07 -8.02 -14.90
CA SER A 61 -0.93 -7.49 -15.96
C SER A 61 -1.91 -8.56 -16.44
N SER A 62 -3.04 -8.13 -16.98
CA SER A 62 -3.97 -9.01 -17.68
C SER A 62 -4.18 -8.54 -19.12
N PRO A 63 -4.28 -9.48 -20.09
CA PRO A 63 -4.68 -9.17 -21.46
C PRO A 63 -6.20 -9.00 -21.58
N ASP A 64 -6.96 -9.37 -20.55
CA ASP A 64 -8.42 -9.30 -20.56
C ASP A 64 -8.89 -7.85 -20.44
N LEU A 65 -9.62 -7.37 -21.44
CA LEU A 65 -10.10 -5.99 -21.50
C LEU A 65 -11.21 -5.68 -20.49
N ARG A 66 -11.78 -6.68 -19.85
CA ARG A 66 -12.84 -6.55 -18.85
C ARG A 66 -12.28 -6.22 -17.47
N ILE A 67 -11.00 -6.49 -17.24
CA ILE A 67 -10.31 -6.22 -15.98
C ILE A 67 -9.27 -5.12 -16.14
N ASN A 68 -8.75 -4.61 -15.02
CA ASN A 68 -7.66 -3.64 -15.04
C ASN A 68 -6.40 -4.25 -15.67
N ARG A 69 -5.73 -3.50 -16.54
CA ARG A 69 -4.57 -3.99 -17.29
C ARG A 69 -3.31 -4.10 -16.46
N VAL A 70 -3.11 -3.21 -15.51
CA VAL A 70 -1.96 -3.21 -14.60
C VAL A 70 -2.47 -3.39 -13.18
N LEU A 71 -2.20 -4.57 -12.64
CA LEU A 71 -2.67 -4.99 -11.32
C LEU A 71 -1.62 -4.74 -10.24
N ALA A 72 -0.34 -4.75 -10.61
CA ALA A 72 0.76 -4.29 -9.78
C ALA A 72 1.94 -3.86 -10.65
N TYR A 73 2.70 -2.87 -10.17
CA TYR A 73 3.94 -2.41 -10.79
C TYR A 73 4.92 -1.91 -9.73
N CYS A 74 6.10 -2.51 -9.72
CA CYS A 74 7.16 -2.18 -8.77
C CYS A 74 8.51 -2.10 -9.50
N GLU A 75 9.23 -1.00 -9.36
CA GLU A 75 10.54 -0.79 -10.02
C GLU A 75 11.72 -1.33 -9.20
N ASN A 76 11.54 -1.61 -7.92
CA ASN A 76 12.59 -2.05 -7.02
C ASN A 76 12.07 -3.11 -6.06
N GLY A 77 12.14 -4.35 -6.47
CA GLY A 77 11.70 -5.50 -5.69
C GLY A 77 11.18 -6.61 -6.60
N LEU A 78 11.20 -7.82 -6.09
CA LEU A 78 10.69 -9.01 -6.76
C LEU A 78 9.50 -9.57 -5.98
N ILE A 79 8.70 -10.40 -6.63
CA ILE A 79 7.58 -11.07 -5.95
C ILE A 79 8.04 -11.93 -4.79
N GLU A 80 9.23 -12.50 -4.90
CA GLU A 80 9.86 -13.30 -3.85
C GLU A 80 10.09 -12.50 -2.57
N ASP A 81 10.22 -11.18 -2.65
CA ASP A 81 10.37 -10.29 -1.51
C ASP A 81 9.10 -10.22 -0.64
N THR A 82 7.96 -10.73 -1.11
CA THR A 82 6.73 -10.88 -0.32
C THR A 82 6.94 -11.70 0.96
N ILE A 83 7.97 -12.54 1.01
CA ILE A 83 8.35 -13.28 2.22
C ILE A 83 8.67 -12.30 3.36
N TYR A 84 9.30 -11.19 3.04
CA TYR A 84 9.75 -10.17 4.00
C TYR A 84 8.77 -9.02 4.12
N ILE A 85 8.13 -8.60 3.02
CA ILE A 85 7.25 -7.43 2.95
C ILE A 85 5.79 -7.89 3.03
N LYS A 86 5.30 -8.08 4.23
CA LYS A 86 3.94 -8.61 4.47
C LYS A 86 2.84 -7.78 3.79
N GLY A 87 2.97 -6.46 3.76
CA GLY A 87 2.03 -5.59 3.07
C GLY A 87 2.00 -5.84 1.56
N MET A 88 3.16 -5.98 0.92
CA MET A 88 3.26 -6.33 -0.50
C MET A 88 2.66 -7.72 -0.77
N ALA A 89 2.90 -8.69 0.13
CA ALA A 89 2.29 -10.02 0.03
C ALA A 89 0.77 -9.95 -0.02
N MET A 90 0.18 -9.01 0.72
CA MET A 90 -1.27 -8.77 0.68
C MET A 90 -1.72 -8.27 -0.66
N ALA A 91 -1.09 -7.20 -1.12
CA ALA A 91 -1.43 -6.57 -2.38
C ALA A 91 -1.43 -7.62 -3.51
N ILE A 92 -0.39 -8.43 -3.56
CA ILE A 92 -0.27 -9.50 -4.57
C ILE A 92 -1.38 -10.55 -4.43
N LYS A 93 -1.66 -11.02 -3.21
CA LYS A 93 -2.76 -11.97 -2.98
C LYS A 93 -4.14 -11.39 -3.31
N GLY A 94 -4.31 -10.08 -3.16
CA GLY A 94 -5.55 -9.38 -3.50
C GLY A 94 -5.84 -9.28 -5.00
N ILE A 95 -4.86 -9.52 -5.88
CA ILE A 95 -5.00 -9.39 -7.34
C ILE A 95 -6.13 -10.26 -7.90
N THR A 96 -6.21 -11.50 -7.45
CA THR A 96 -7.28 -12.41 -7.90
C THR A 96 -8.67 -11.88 -7.56
N GLN A 97 -8.84 -11.38 -6.34
CA GLN A 97 -10.13 -10.80 -5.92
C GLN A 97 -10.44 -9.52 -6.69
N SER A 98 -9.43 -8.72 -7.00
CA SER A 98 -9.60 -7.54 -7.84
C SER A 98 -10.11 -7.91 -9.23
N CYS A 99 -9.53 -8.93 -9.86
CA CYS A 99 -9.99 -9.44 -11.15
C CYS A 99 -11.44 -9.92 -11.08
N ALA A 100 -11.83 -10.65 -10.02
CA ALA A 100 -13.19 -11.11 -9.84
C ALA A 100 -14.18 -9.93 -9.70
N ASN A 101 -13.80 -8.90 -8.95
CA ASN A 101 -14.62 -7.70 -8.80
C ASN A 101 -14.79 -6.94 -10.11
N ASP A 102 -13.72 -6.81 -10.90
CA ASP A 102 -13.77 -6.16 -12.22
C ASP A 102 -14.69 -6.91 -13.18
N LEU A 103 -14.65 -8.24 -13.19
CA LEU A 103 -15.55 -9.05 -13.99
C LEU A 103 -17.01 -8.92 -13.53
N ASN A 104 -17.27 -8.98 -12.22
CA ASN A 104 -18.59 -8.79 -11.68
C ASN A 104 -19.14 -7.39 -12.01
N GLU A 105 -18.31 -6.36 -11.93
CA GLU A 105 -18.67 -5.01 -12.37
C GLU A 105 -18.96 -4.96 -13.87
N TYR A 106 -18.18 -5.64 -14.69
CA TYR A 106 -18.39 -5.70 -16.14
C TYR A 106 -19.73 -6.35 -16.49
N TYR A 107 -20.09 -7.47 -15.84
CA TYR A 107 -21.33 -8.19 -16.13
C TYR A 107 -22.57 -7.56 -15.48
N SER A 108 -22.45 -6.87 -14.37
CA SER A 108 -23.57 -6.20 -13.70
C SER A 108 -23.99 -4.89 -14.35
N ASN A 109 -23.09 -4.31 -15.15
CA ASN A 109 -23.37 -3.07 -15.85
C ASN A 109 -23.44 -3.37 -17.35
N ASP A 110 -24.52 -2.97 -18.03
CA ASP A 110 -24.64 -2.90 -19.50
C ASP A 110 -23.59 -1.95 -20.14
N ARG A 111 -22.35 -1.98 -19.69
CA ARG A 111 -21.32 -0.95 -19.83
C ARG A 111 -20.43 -1.07 -21.05
N ALA A 112 -20.86 -1.66 -22.14
CA ALA A 112 -20.11 -1.50 -23.39
C ALA A 112 -20.09 -0.02 -23.87
N SER A 113 -21.02 0.81 -23.42
CA SER A 113 -21.19 2.20 -23.91
C SER A 113 -20.57 3.31 -23.02
N SER A 114 -20.25 3.05 -21.77
CA SER A 114 -19.83 4.13 -20.83
C SER A 114 -18.32 4.34 -20.70
N ARG A 115 -17.48 3.40 -21.15
CA ARG A 115 -16.02 3.50 -21.04
C ARG A 115 -15.38 4.49 -22.01
N ALA A 116 -16.09 4.94 -23.05
CA ALA A 116 -15.53 5.80 -24.09
C ALA A 116 -15.08 7.20 -23.60
N ASN A 117 -15.55 7.65 -22.45
CA ASN A 117 -15.27 8.99 -21.91
C ASN A 117 -14.57 8.99 -20.55
N GLU A 118 -14.07 7.86 -20.08
CA GLU A 118 -13.34 7.80 -18.80
C GLU A 118 -11.89 8.22 -19.00
N LYS A 119 -11.44 9.22 -18.23
CA LYS A 119 -10.04 9.65 -18.18
C LYS A 119 -9.36 9.04 -16.97
N THR A 120 -8.18 8.48 -17.17
CA THR A 120 -7.32 8.06 -16.06
C THR A 120 -6.48 9.26 -15.62
N SER A 121 -6.49 9.52 -14.32
CA SER A 121 -5.66 10.51 -13.65
C SER A 121 -4.79 9.83 -12.61
N THR A 122 -3.53 10.24 -12.51
CA THR A 122 -2.57 9.71 -11.54
C THR A 122 -1.95 10.87 -10.78
N ASN A 123 -1.96 10.80 -9.45
CA ASN A 123 -1.28 11.72 -8.55
C ASN A 123 -0.31 10.97 -7.66
N GLY A 124 0.93 11.43 -7.58
CA GLY A 124 2.00 10.77 -6.80
C GLY A 124 2.87 9.80 -7.64
N PRO A 125 3.77 9.05 -7.00
CA PRO A 125 4.09 9.17 -5.58
C PRO A 125 4.66 10.55 -5.24
N PHE A 126 4.19 11.16 -4.17
CA PHE A 126 4.61 12.51 -3.77
C PHE A 126 5.63 12.51 -2.62
N MET A 127 5.78 11.41 -1.89
CA MET A 127 6.83 11.27 -0.87
C MET A 127 8.14 10.80 -1.53
N LEU A 128 9.22 11.49 -1.21
CA LEU A 128 10.54 11.10 -1.71
C LEU A 128 11.19 10.03 -0.82
N THR A 129 10.87 10.05 0.48
CA THR A 129 11.55 9.21 1.49
C THR A 129 11.23 7.73 1.30
N GLU A 130 12.29 6.90 1.33
CA GLU A 130 12.21 5.45 1.31
C GLU A 130 12.99 4.91 2.52
N TRP A 131 12.46 5.13 3.73
CA TRP A 131 13.14 4.74 4.96
C TRP A 131 12.86 3.27 5.29
N SER A 132 13.71 2.72 6.16
CA SER A 132 13.60 1.32 6.61
C SER A 132 13.55 1.22 8.12
N GLN A 133 13.35 -0.01 8.61
CA GLN A 133 13.37 -0.29 10.04
C GLN A 133 14.78 -0.59 10.59
N ASP A 134 15.79 -0.65 9.69
CA ASP A 134 17.20 -0.91 9.98
C ASP A 134 18.03 0.37 10.11
N ALA A 135 19.34 0.21 10.30
CA ALA A 135 20.27 1.33 10.37
C ALA A 135 20.23 2.22 9.12
N PRO A 136 20.34 3.54 9.31
CA PRO A 136 20.57 4.25 10.57
C PRO A 136 19.30 4.54 11.37
N TYR A 137 18.13 4.24 10.85
CA TYR A 137 16.84 4.64 11.41
C TYR A 137 16.59 4.05 12.80
N ASN A 138 17.11 2.85 13.08
CA ASN A 138 16.90 2.14 14.35
C ASN A 138 18.05 2.32 15.36
N GLU A 139 19.07 3.15 15.11
CA GLU A 139 20.24 3.27 15.98
C GLU A 139 19.92 3.56 17.44
N ASN A 140 18.84 4.29 17.71
CA ASN A 140 18.40 4.63 19.06
C ASN A 140 17.31 3.70 19.63
N CYS A 141 16.89 2.66 18.90
CA CYS A 141 15.80 1.79 19.34
C CYS A 141 16.20 0.77 20.42
N GLY A 142 17.46 0.80 20.87
CA GLY A 142 17.94 -0.12 21.90
C GLY A 142 18.23 -1.52 21.36
N GLY A 143 18.34 -2.50 22.25
CA GLY A 143 18.70 -3.88 21.92
C GLY A 143 20.19 -4.07 21.62
N SER A 144 20.59 -5.33 21.60
CA SER A 144 21.92 -5.74 21.17
C SER A 144 21.88 -7.20 20.68
N GLY A 145 22.65 -7.50 19.62
CA GLY A 145 22.73 -8.86 19.10
C GLY A 145 21.47 -9.38 18.40
N CYS A 146 20.57 -8.49 17.97
CA CYS A 146 19.41 -8.88 17.17
C CYS A 146 19.84 -9.33 15.78
N SER A 147 19.51 -10.55 15.41
CA SER A 147 19.81 -11.10 14.07
C SER A 147 18.84 -10.62 12.98
N THR A 148 17.78 -9.93 13.36
CA THR A 148 16.75 -9.41 12.42
C THR A 148 17.11 -8.06 11.83
N THR A 149 18.17 -7.42 12.31
CA THR A 149 18.65 -6.12 11.82
C THR A 149 20.17 -6.16 11.56
N ASN A 150 20.62 -5.34 10.64
CA ASN A 150 22.02 -5.32 10.21
C ASN A 150 22.99 -4.73 11.25
N ASN A 151 22.49 -3.95 12.23
CA ASN A 151 23.28 -3.35 13.31
C ASN A 151 23.07 -3.99 14.68
N GLY A 152 22.30 -5.06 14.75
CA GLY A 152 22.00 -5.77 16.00
C GLY A 152 21.10 -5.04 16.99
N LYS A 153 20.51 -3.90 16.59
CA LYS A 153 19.54 -3.14 17.37
C LYS A 153 18.12 -3.69 17.15
N TYR A 154 17.15 -3.30 18.01
CA TYR A 154 15.74 -3.55 17.69
C TYR A 154 15.35 -2.84 16.40
N PRO A 155 14.53 -3.46 15.52
CA PRO A 155 13.96 -2.74 14.38
C PRO A 155 13.11 -1.55 14.87
N ALA A 156 13.07 -0.48 14.09
CA ALA A 156 12.31 0.74 14.46
C ALA A 156 10.79 0.51 14.51
N GLY A 157 10.30 -0.53 13.88
CA GLY A 157 8.88 -0.87 13.80
C GLY A 157 8.16 -0.18 12.63
N CYS A 158 7.28 -0.93 11.96
CA CYS A 158 6.60 -0.46 10.75
C CYS A 158 5.71 0.77 11.00
N VAL A 159 5.00 0.82 12.15
CA VAL A 159 4.20 1.98 12.54
C VAL A 159 5.09 3.21 12.75
N GLY A 160 6.23 3.03 13.46
CA GLY A 160 7.20 4.11 13.69
C GLY A 160 7.72 4.70 12.38
N ILE A 161 8.08 3.86 11.41
CA ILE A 161 8.58 4.30 10.10
C ILE A 161 7.49 4.97 9.27
N ALA A 162 6.28 4.39 9.19
CA ALA A 162 5.19 4.97 8.42
C ALA A 162 4.81 6.38 8.93
N VAL A 163 4.70 6.52 10.25
CA VAL A 163 4.38 7.81 10.88
C VAL A 163 5.54 8.80 10.75
N ALA A 164 6.79 8.37 10.97
CA ALA A 164 7.96 9.23 10.84
C ALA A 164 8.09 9.81 9.42
N GLN A 165 7.97 8.99 8.38
CA GLN A 165 7.99 9.46 7.00
C GLN A 165 6.86 10.47 6.72
N SER A 166 5.65 10.20 7.20
CA SER A 166 4.51 11.09 7.02
C SER A 166 4.69 12.44 7.74
N VAL A 167 5.18 12.43 8.98
CA VAL A 167 5.46 13.65 9.75
C VAL A 167 6.60 14.45 9.11
N ALA A 168 7.67 13.78 8.67
CA ALA A 168 8.77 14.44 7.96
C ALA A 168 8.29 15.09 6.66
N PHE A 169 7.48 14.40 5.87
CA PHE A 169 6.91 14.93 4.63
C PHE A 169 6.06 16.18 4.90
N LEU A 170 5.15 16.11 5.87
CA LEU A 170 4.24 17.20 6.20
C LEU A 170 4.98 18.40 6.80
N ASN A 171 6.11 18.15 7.48
CA ASN A 171 7.01 19.18 8.03
C ASN A 171 6.27 20.25 8.87
N LYS A 172 5.34 19.84 9.73
CA LYS A 172 4.40 20.80 10.33
C LYS A 172 4.58 21.04 11.83
N TYR A 173 4.95 20.04 12.62
CA TYR A 173 4.78 20.13 14.08
C TYR A 173 5.98 19.77 14.94
N ASP A 174 7.12 19.45 14.38
CA ASP A 174 8.26 19.12 15.22
C ASP A 174 9.46 20.02 14.93
N SER A 175 9.60 21.07 15.77
CA SER A 175 10.70 22.02 15.67
C SER A 175 12.02 21.49 16.24
N GLN A 176 12.02 20.32 16.90
CA GLN A 176 13.23 19.75 17.50
C GLN A 176 14.13 19.10 16.43
N PHE A 177 13.56 18.76 15.28
CA PHE A 177 14.24 18.04 14.21
C PHE A 177 14.24 18.85 12.91
N ASN A 178 15.31 18.70 12.13
CA ASN A 178 15.39 19.32 10.80
C ASN A 178 14.62 18.51 9.75
N LEU A 179 13.29 18.44 9.90
CA LEU A 179 12.42 17.69 9.00
C LEU A 179 12.54 18.16 7.56
N ALA A 180 12.82 19.44 7.33
CA ALA A 180 13.02 20.01 6.01
C ALA A 180 14.27 19.43 5.30
N ALA A 181 15.31 19.04 6.04
CA ALA A 181 16.46 18.34 5.51
C ALA A 181 16.16 16.84 5.34
N LEU A 182 15.60 16.20 6.37
CA LEU A 182 15.33 14.76 6.36
C LEU A 182 14.42 14.33 5.20
N LYS A 183 13.36 15.07 4.91
CA LYS A 183 12.40 14.71 3.84
C LYS A 183 12.94 14.85 2.42
N LYS A 184 14.08 15.48 2.23
CA LYS A 184 14.72 15.64 0.91
C LYS A 184 15.60 14.46 0.54
N GLU A 185 15.96 13.64 1.52
CA GLU A 185 16.81 12.49 1.32
C GLU A 185 15.96 11.23 1.10
N LYS A 186 16.08 10.65 -0.08
CA LYS A 186 15.40 9.40 -0.42
C LYS A 186 15.82 8.28 0.54
N HIS A 187 17.13 8.11 0.71
CA HIS A 187 17.77 7.20 1.65
C HIS A 187 18.78 7.95 2.49
N ILE A 188 18.78 7.72 3.78
CA ILE A 188 19.82 8.21 4.69
C ILE A 188 20.68 7.02 5.08
N TYR A 189 21.96 7.09 4.75
CA TYR A 189 22.93 6.03 5.06
C TYR A 189 23.65 6.34 6.38
N SER A 190 24.22 5.30 7.04
CA SER A 190 24.90 5.46 8.34
C SER A 190 26.10 6.43 8.32
N PHE A 191 26.69 6.67 7.16
CA PHE A 191 27.75 7.66 6.96
C PHE A 191 27.25 9.06 6.58
N SER A 192 25.92 9.25 6.43
CA SER A 192 25.33 10.55 6.13
C SER A 192 25.43 11.49 7.32
N PRO A 193 25.66 12.82 7.11
CA PRO A 193 25.54 13.82 8.17
C PRO A 193 24.20 13.84 8.89
N LEU A 194 23.13 13.33 8.23
CA LEU A 194 21.78 13.26 8.78
C LEU A 194 21.50 11.94 9.52
N ALA A 195 22.44 10.99 9.58
CA ALA A 195 22.22 9.68 10.18
C ALA A 195 21.82 9.76 11.66
N ALA A 196 22.53 10.55 12.46
CA ALA A 196 22.22 10.73 13.86
C ALA A 196 20.90 11.47 14.09
N GLU A 197 20.57 12.41 13.21
CA GLU A 197 19.32 13.18 13.26
C GLU A 197 18.13 12.28 12.95
N VAL A 198 18.18 11.49 11.86
CA VAL A 198 17.08 10.59 11.50
C VAL A 198 16.89 9.49 12.54
N ALA A 199 17.97 8.95 13.11
CA ALA A 199 17.90 7.95 14.18
C ALA A 199 17.16 8.48 15.42
N LYS A 200 17.49 9.70 15.85
CA LYS A 200 16.79 10.37 16.97
C LYS A 200 15.33 10.62 16.64
N PHE A 201 15.05 11.14 15.45
CA PHE A 201 13.69 11.44 15.02
C PHE A 201 12.83 10.18 14.94
N VAL A 202 13.30 9.12 14.26
CA VAL A 202 12.56 7.87 14.13
C VAL A 202 12.29 7.24 15.50
N TYR A 203 13.32 7.21 16.38
CA TYR A 203 13.12 6.72 17.75
C TYR A 203 12.09 7.56 18.52
N HIS A 204 12.15 8.89 18.42
CA HIS A 204 11.19 9.79 19.06
C HIS A 204 9.75 9.48 18.63
N VAL A 205 9.53 9.31 17.34
CA VAL A 205 8.21 8.95 16.77
C VAL A 205 7.80 7.53 17.22
N ALA A 206 8.68 6.55 17.09
CA ALA A 206 8.36 5.17 17.45
C ALA A 206 8.05 5.01 18.95
N ALA A 207 8.83 5.66 19.81
CA ALA A 207 8.60 5.68 21.26
C ALA A 207 7.29 6.43 21.60
N GLY A 208 7.02 7.55 20.95
CA GLY A 208 5.77 8.28 21.07
C GLY A 208 4.55 7.43 20.67
N CYS A 209 4.67 6.64 19.62
CA CYS A 209 3.66 5.66 19.22
C CYS A 209 3.58 4.45 20.17
N LYS A 210 4.28 4.46 21.31
CA LYS A 210 4.32 3.36 22.29
C LYS A 210 4.71 2.03 21.65
N THR A 211 5.75 2.06 20.82
CA THR A 211 6.28 0.86 20.16
C THR A 211 6.84 -0.11 21.21
N ASP A 212 6.42 -1.37 21.12
CA ASP A 212 7.02 -2.48 21.85
C ASP A 212 8.23 -2.97 21.06
N PHE A 213 9.43 -2.62 21.53
CA PHE A 213 10.68 -2.91 20.86
C PHE A 213 11.16 -4.34 21.19
N ALA A 214 11.37 -5.17 20.19
CA ALA A 214 11.87 -6.53 20.34
C ALA A 214 12.68 -7.00 19.14
N CYS A 215 13.64 -7.92 19.35
CA CYS A 215 14.44 -8.50 18.28
C CYS A 215 13.61 -9.24 17.21
N SER A 216 12.54 -9.89 17.61
CA SER A 216 11.64 -10.62 16.71
C SER A 216 10.78 -9.71 15.83
N GLY A 217 10.78 -8.42 16.13
CA GLY A 217 9.99 -7.38 15.43
C GLY A 217 9.41 -6.40 16.45
N SER A 218 9.51 -5.11 16.14
CA SER A 218 8.95 -4.04 16.96
C SER A 218 7.58 -3.64 16.42
N GLY A 219 6.61 -3.44 17.31
CA GLY A 219 5.22 -3.24 16.93
C GLY A 219 4.49 -2.17 17.72
N SER A 220 3.49 -1.57 17.09
CA SER A 220 2.53 -0.66 17.68
C SER A 220 1.20 -0.73 16.92
N THR A 221 0.24 0.15 17.25
CA THR A 221 -1.04 0.29 16.56
C THR A 221 -1.19 1.70 16.03
N LEU A 222 -2.00 1.90 14.99
CA LEU A 222 -2.29 3.24 14.48
C LEU A 222 -3.13 4.04 15.49
N ALA A 223 -3.89 3.40 16.37
CA ALA A 223 -4.56 4.09 17.48
C ALA A 223 -3.55 4.80 18.40
N LYS A 224 -2.50 4.08 18.85
CA LYS A 224 -1.42 4.67 19.65
C LYS A 224 -0.64 5.75 18.90
N ALA A 225 -0.44 5.56 17.60
CA ALA A 225 0.16 6.57 16.73
C ALA A 225 -0.70 7.82 16.63
N THR A 226 -2.03 7.67 16.60
CA THR A 226 -2.97 8.79 16.61
C THR A 226 -2.86 9.60 17.90
N ASP A 227 -2.83 8.94 19.07
CA ASP A 227 -2.63 9.60 20.36
C ASP A 227 -1.33 10.40 20.38
N TYR A 228 -0.23 9.83 19.86
CA TYR A 228 1.05 10.53 19.74
C TYR A 228 0.94 11.75 18.83
N LEU A 229 0.38 11.59 17.62
CA LEU A 229 0.22 12.69 16.66
C LEU A 229 -0.60 13.83 17.25
N GLN A 230 -1.66 13.53 18.00
CA GLN A 230 -2.45 14.52 18.70
C GLN A 230 -1.62 15.25 19.77
N SER A 231 -0.77 14.54 20.50
CA SER A 231 0.09 15.12 21.55
C SER A 231 1.13 16.10 21.01
N ILE A 232 1.55 15.95 19.75
CA ILE A 232 2.50 16.84 19.08
C ILE A 232 1.83 17.92 18.22
N GLY A 233 0.49 18.05 18.28
CA GLY A 233 -0.25 19.16 17.70
C GLY A 233 -1.07 18.84 16.45
N TYR A 234 -1.13 17.59 15.99
CA TYR A 234 -2.10 17.15 14.97
C TYR A 234 -3.46 16.95 15.64
N ASN A 235 -4.26 18.01 15.69
CA ASN A 235 -5.59 17.96 16.30
C ASN A 235 -6.65 17.39 15.32
N GLN A 236 -7.91 17.31 15.78
CA GLN A 236 -9.02 16.77 14.98
C GLN A 236 -9.29 17.51 13.66
N ASP A 237 -8.79 18.73 13.50
CA ASP A 237 -8.93 19.46 12.23
C ASP A 237 -7.96 18.94 11.16
N PHE A 238 -6.89 18.26 11.58
CA PHE A 238 -5.81 17.78 10.71
C PHE A 238 -5.67 16.28 10.64
N LEU A 239 -6.33 15.55 11.53
CA LEU A 239 -6.14 14.12 11.70
C LEU A 239 -7.46 13.41 11.89
N ASP A 240 -7.69 12.36 11.10
CA ASP A 240 -8.75 11.41 11.34
C ASP A 240 -8.15 10.03 11.49
N TYR A 241 -8.69 9.28 12.44
CA TYR A 241 -8.40 7.87 12.62
C TYR A 241 -9.67 7.06 12.37
N TYR A 242 -9.56 6.05 11.54
CA TYR A 242 -10.66 5.14 11.24
C TYR A 242 -10.21 3.70 11.35
N TYR A 243 -11.06 2.92 11.95
CA TYR A 243 -11.02 1.47 11.94
C TYR A 243 -12.17 0.97 11.07
N ARG A 244 -11.86 0.39 9.91
CA ARG A 244 -12.90 -0.02 8.96
C ARG A 244 -12.72 -1.45 8.47
N LYS A 245 -13.87 -2.11 8.30
CA LYS A 245 -13.99 -3.16 7.28
C LYS A 245 -14.15 -2.43 5.95
N ALA A 246 -13.19 -2.49 5.03
CA ALA A 246 -13.31 -1.80 3.78
C ALA A 246 -14.30 -2.51 2.87
N SER A 247 -15.28 -1.82 2.41
CA SER A 247 -16.23 -2.30 1.41
C SER A 247 -16.64 -1.23 0.39
N SER A 248 -16.06 -0.02 0.47
CA SER A 248 -16.47 1.08 -0.40
C SER A 248 -15.32 2.02 -0.73
N ILE A 249 -15.43 2.71 -1.86
CA ILE A 249 -14.58 3.84 -2.22
C ILE A 249 -14.55 4.81 -1.05
N ASP A 250 -13.35 5.04 -0.50
CA ASP A 250 -13.16 5.95 0.62
C ASP A 250 -12.89 7.36 0.09
N ASN A 251 -13.91 8.22 0.14
CA ASN A 251 -13.78 9.61 -0.29
C ASN A 251 -12.71 10.38 0.49
N GLN A 252 -12.41 9.98 1.73
CA GLN A 252 -11.35 10.61 2.52
C GLN A 252 -9.97 10.19 2.01
N LEU A 253 -9.79 8.90 1.68
CA LEU A 253 -8.57 8.39 1.06
C LEU A 253 -8.31 9.15 -0.24
N ILE A 254 -9.32 9.22 -1.13
CA ILE A 254 -9.23 9.95 -2.39
C ILE A 254 -8.87 11.42 -2.14
N GLY A 255 -9.61 12.09 -1.25
CA GLY A 255 -9.38 13.51 -0.95
C GLY A 255 -7.98 13.78 -0.40
N CYS A 256 -7.47 12.93 0.49
CA CYS A 256 -6.10 13.06 1.00
C CYS A 256 -5.08 12.89 -0.12
N LEU A 257 -5.15 11.81 -0.89
CA LEU A 257 -4.14 11.50 -1.90
C LEU A 257 -4.15 12.48 -3.08
N LEU A 258 -5.31 13.00 -3.47
CA LEU A 258 -5.39 14.05 -4.49
C LEU A 258 -4.83 15.41 -4.04
N MET A 259 -4.69 15.62 -2.73
CA MET A 259 -4.12 16.83 -2.13
C MET A 259 -2.69 16.64 -1.61
N ASP A 260 -1.95 15.64 -2.09
CA ASP A 260 -0.60 15.28 -1.63
C ASP A 260 -0.53 15.07 -0.11
N ARG A 261 -1.53 14.38 0.45
CA ARG A 261 -1.56 14.03 1.86
C ARG A 261 -1.35 12.53 2.03
N PRO A 262 -0.30 12.12 2.73
CA PRO A 262 -0.05 10.70 2.97
C PRO A 262 -1.17 10.12 3.83
N VAL A 263 -1.42 8.82 3.66
CA VAL A 263 -2.33 8.07 4.50
C VAL A 263 -1.56 6.91 5.11
N CYS A 264 -1.39 6.90 6.44
CA CYS A 264 -0.85 5.75 7.13
C CYS A 264 -1.91 4.66 7.19
N VAL A 265 -1.51 3.46 6.84
CA VAL A 265 -2.39 2.29 6.77
C VAL A 265 -1.80 1.19 7.63
N GLY A 266 -2.65 0.55 8.41
CA GLY A 266 -2.31 -0.64 9.19
C GLY A 266 -3.25 -1.77 8.83
N GLY A 267 -2.70 -2.95 8.59
CA GLY A 267 -3.47 -4.15 8.39
C GLY A 267 -2.97 -5.29 9.29
N ASN A 268 -3.86 -6.14 9.74
CA ASN A 268 -3.48 -7.29 10.55
C ASN A 268 -4.20 -8.58 10.10
N THR A 269 -3.60 -9.72 10.43
CA THR A 269 -4.11 -11.05 10.08
C THR A 269 -5.10 -11.60 11.09
N GLY A 270 -5.42 -10.85 12.15
CA GLY A 270 -6.17 -11.38 13.28
C GLY A 270 -5.39 -12.32 14.21
N LYS A 271 -4.13 -12.65 13.88
CA LYS A 271 -3.23 -13.52 14.66
C LYS A 271 -1.99 -12.80 15.21
N GLY A 272 -2.08 -11.49 15.42
CA GLY A 272 -0.96 -10.69 15.94
C GLY A 272 0.12 -10.32 14.88
N ASN A 273 0.00 -10.80 13.66
CA ASN A 273 0.89 -10.42 12.56
C ASN A 273 0.26 -9.28 11.77
N GLY A 274 0.82 -8.09 11.89
CA GLY A 274 0.38 -6.90 11.15
C GLY A 274 1.52 -6.23 10.43
N HIS A 275 1.17 -5.27 9.57
CA HIS A 275 2.09 -4.34 8.95
C HIS A 275 1.45 -2.97 8.83
N ALA A 276 2.26 -1.92 8.95
CA ALA A 276 1.84 -0.55 8.68
C ALA A 276 2.71 0.03 7.56
N TRP A 277 2.08 0.81 6.68
CA TRP A 277 2.73 1.44 5.52
C TRP A 277 2.07 2.78 5.21
N VAL A 278 2.50 3.43 4.14
CA VAL A 278 1.93 4.70 3.70
C VAL A 278 1.40 4.56 2.28
N PHE A 279 0.20 5.05 2.03
CA PHE A 279 -0.24 5.41 0.69
C PHE A 279 0.18 6.85 0.39
N ASP A 280 0.91 7.05 -0.70
CA ASP A 280 1.42 8.33 -1.16
C ASP A 280 1.20 8.58 -2.65
N GLY A 281 0.24 7.90 -3.23
CA GLY A 281 -0.20 8.12 -4.61
C GLY A 281 -1.48 7.38 -4.92
N ILE A 282 -2.22 7.90 -5.90
CA ILE A 282 -3.48 7.36 -6.39
C ILE A 282 -3.53 7.43 -7.91
N SER A 283 -3.99 6.35 -8.54
CA SER A 283 -4.41 6.29 -9.93
C SER A 283 -5.88 5.97 -9.98
N ALA A 284 -6.67 6.77 -10.67
CA ALA A 284 -8.12 6.65 -10.67
C ALA A 284 -8.74 7.04 -12.01
N THR A 285 -9.92 6.49 -12.31
CA THR A 285 -10.76 7.01 -13.38
C THR A 285 -11.62 8.15 -12.87
N THR A 286 -11.75 9.19 -13.68
CA THR A 286 -12.56 10.37 -13.37
C THR A 286 -13.65 10.56 -14.42
N THR A 287 -14.78 11.16 -14.01
CA THR A 287 -15.81 11.60 -14.93
C THR A 287 -15.40 12.93 -15.57
N ASP A 288 -16.04 13.28 -16.71
CA ASP A 288 -15.92 14.62 -17.33
C ASP A 288 -16.49 15.75 -16.44
N ARG A 289 -17.23 15.40 -15.39
CA ARG A 289 -17.70 16.34 -14.37
C ARG A 289 -16.58 16.55 -13.34
N VAL A 290 -15.88 17.67 -13.51
CA VAL A 290 -14.92 18.27 -12.57
C VAL A 290 -14.45 17.35 -11.43
N GLY A 291 -13.53 16.43 -11.73
CA GLY A 291 -12.74 15.77 -10.69
C GLY A 291 -13.44 14.70 -9.86
N GLU A 292 -14.64 14.26 -10.20
CA GLU A 292 -15.31 13.18 -9.50
C GLU A 292 -14.64 11.84 -9.83
N VAL A 293 -14.03 11.21 -8.82
CA VAL A 293 -13.41 9.89 -8.95
C VAL A 293 -14.52 8.82 -9.01
N LYS A 294 -14.53 8.05 -10.10
CA LYS A 294 -15.44 6.92 -10.27
C LYS A 294 -14.88 5.63 -9.67
N LYS A 295 -13.60 5.40 -9.91
CA LYS A 295 -12.95 4.17 -9.48
C LYS A 295 -11.47 4.45 -9.19
N ILE A 296 -11.00 3.96 -8.06
CA ILE A 296 -9.55 3.87 -7.79
C ILE A 296 -9.02 2.65 -8.53
N LEU A 297 -8.04 2.87 -9.40
CA LEU A 297 -7.39 1.80 -10.16
C LEU A 297 -6.22 1.22 -9.38
N ALA A 298 -5.36 2.08 -8.84
CA ALA A 298 -4.20 1.66 -8.07
C ALA A 298 -3.84 2.69 -7.00
N LEU A 299 -3.18 2.22 -5.94
CA LEU A 299 -2.59 3.02 -4.88
C LEU A 299 -1.08 2.80 -4.88
N HIS A 300 -0.31 3.88 -4.72
CA HIS A 300 1.12 3.76 -4.50
C HIS A 300 1.38 3.48 -3.02
N CYS A 301 2.15 2.43 -2.75
CA CYS A 301 2.49 1.96 -1.41
C CYS A 301 3.97 2.20 -1.12
N ASN A 302 4.25 2.88 -0.03
CA ASN A 302 5.57 2.95 0.59
C ASN A 302 5.58 2.03 1.81
N TRP A 303 6.20 0.86 1.67
CA TRP A 303 6.14 -0.21 2.67
C TRP A 303 7.04 0.00 3.89
N GLY A 304 7.94 0.99 3.86
CA GLY A 304 8.89 1.23 4.96
C GLY A 304 10.04 0.21 5.03
N TRP A 305 10.46 -0.31 3.87
CA TRP A 305 11.54 -1.29 3.71
C TRP A 305 12.67 -0.77 2.81
N GLY A 306 13.02 0.50 2.98
CA GLY A 306 14.12 1.09 2.21
C GLY A 306 13.83 1.17 0.70
N GLY A 307 12.57 1.34 0.34
CA GLY A 307 12.13 1.39 -1.06
C GLY A 307 11.93 0.02 -1.70
N LEU A 308 12.30 -1.07 -1.02
CA LEU A 308 12.06 -2.41 -1.54
C LEU A 308 10.55 -2.67 -1.60
N GLY A 309 10.07 -3.07 -2.76
CA GLY A 309 8.65 -3.33 -3.00
C GLY A 309 7.77 -2.09 -3.15
N ASN A 310 8.27 -0.87 -2.96
CA ASN A 310 7.48 0.33 -3.19
C ASN A 310 6.96 0.36 -4.62
N GLY A 311 5.68 0.67 -4.80
CA GLY A 311 5.07 0.60 -6.12
C GLY A 311 3.57 0.83 -6.13
N TRP A 312 2.99 0.66 -7.31
CA TRP A 312 1.57 0.75 -7.56
C TRP A 312 0.92 -0.61 -7.47
N TYR A 313 -0.15 -0.69 -6.70
CA TYR A 313 -0.92 -1.91 -6.49
C TYR A 313 -2.40 -1.64 -6.71
N ASP A 314 -3.07 -2.54 -7.40
CA ASP A 314 -4.50 -2.45 -7.65
C ASP A 314 -5.27 -2.26 -6.33
N ASN A 315 -6.27 -1.38 -6.35
CA ASN A 315 -7.13 -1.13 -5.20
C ASN A 315 -8.19 -2.22 -5.00
N GLY A 316 -8.00 -3.37 -5.60
CA GLY A 316 -8.85 -4.53 -5.36
C GLY A 316 -8.99 -4.79 -3.87
N ASN A 317 -10.05 -5.46 -3.50
CA ASN A 317 -10.32 -5.74 -2.10
C ASN A 317 -9.09 -6.34 -1.42
N TRP A 318 -8.44 -5.58 -0.60
CA TRP A 318 -7.41 -6.01 0.34
C TRP A 318 -7.99 -7.03 1.37
N TYR A 319 -9.18 -7.58 1.05
CA TYR A 319 -10.03 -8.41 1.88
C TYR A 319 -10.22 -9.79 1.27
N ASN A 320 -10.17 -10.80 2.12
CA ASN A 320 -10.55 -12.18 1.87
C ASN A 320 -10.08 -12.74 0.51
N PRO A 321 -8.82 -13.17 0.39
CA PRO A 321 -8.48 -14.05 -0.69
C PRO A 321 -9.43 -15.25 -0.63
N VAL A 322 -10.13 -15.49 -1.72
CA VAL A 322 -10.93 -16.70 -1.90
C VAL A 322 -9.98 -17.83 -2.24
N ASP A 323 -10.11 -18.98 -1.60
CA ASP A 323 -9.42 -20.18 -2.02
C ASP A 323 -9.86 -20.53 -3.45
N GLN A 324 -8.92 -20.54 -4.37
CA GLN A 324 -9.20 -20.73 -5.80
C GLN A 324 -9.68 -22.13 -6.14
N THR A 325 -9.50 -23.10 -5.25
CA THR A 325 -9.94 -24.48 -5.43
C THR A 325 -11.35 -24.70 -4.90
N THR A 326 -11.68 -24.07 -3.79
CA THR A 326 -12.97 -24.27 -3.10
C THR A 326 -13.94 -23.13 -3.31
N PHE A 327 -13.45 -21.96 -3.77
CA PHE A 327 -14.19 -20.68 -3.88
C PHE A 327 -14.79 -20.20 -2.53
N GLU A 328 -14.35 -20.79 -1.45
CA GLU A 328 -14.74 -20.36 -0.12
C GLU A 328 -13.77 -19.28 0.40
N PRO A 329 -14.24 -18.33 1.22
CA PRO A 329 -13.35 -17.42 1.91
C PRO A 329 -12.30 -18.24 2.65
N ILE A 330 -11.01 -17.94 2.41
CA ILE A 330 -9.94 -18.61 3.14
C ILE A 330 -10.21 -18.38 4.62
N SER A 331 -10.55 -19.46 5.32
CA SER A 331 -10.82 -19.45 6.75
C SER A 331 -9.61 -18.86 7.48
N ASP A 332 -9.80 -18.33 8.67
CA ASP A 332 -8.87 -17.59 9.54
C ASP A 332 -7.39 -18.03 9.59
N ASN A 333 -7.04 -19.12 8.93
CA ASN A 333 -5.69 -19.68 8.89
C ASN A 333 -4.73 -18.95 7.94
N GLY A 334 -5.19 -17.98 7.14
CA GLY A 334 -4.34 -17.29 6.18
C GLY A 334 -4.85 -15.95 5.68
N SER A 335 -6.06 -15.52 6.03
CA SER A 335 -6.58 -14.25 5.57
C SER A 335 -5.99 -13.10 6.38
N PHE A 336 -5.15 -12.37 5.70
CA PHE A 336 -4.45 -11.22 6.21
C PHE A 336 -5.42 -10.09 6.31
N TYR A 337 -6.25 -9.61 6.77
CA TYR A 337 -6.94 -8.31 6.80
C TYR A 337 -8.45 -8.39 6.95
N ARG A 338 -8.84 -8.70 8.15
CA ARG A 338 -10.22 -8.44 8.54
C ARG A 338 -10.48 -6.97 8.87
N ASN A 339 -9.43 -6.23 9.25
CA ASN A 339 -9.60 -4.88 9.77
C ASN A 339 -8.39 -4.03 9.39
N ASN A 340 -8.60 -3.00 8.58
CA ASN A 340 -7.59 -1.99 8.31
C ASN A 340 -7.81 -0.78 9.22
N GLU A 341 -6.70 -0.26 9.70
CA GLU A 341 -6.65 1.01 10.40
C GLU A 341 -6.10 2.06 9.44
N TYR A 342 -6.62 3.27 9.51
CA TYR A 342 -6.19 4.38 8.67
C TYR A 342 -5.98 5.63 9.49
N ILE A 343 -4.88 6.35 9.25
CA ILE A 343 -4.68 7.72 9.70
C ILE A 343 -4.66 8.61 8.46
N TYR A 344 -5.61 9.50 8.36
CA TYR A 344 -5.74 10.50 7.31
C TYR A 344 -5.22 11.85 7.80
N PHE A 345 -4.25 12.43 7.08
CA PHE A 345 -3.79 13.79 7.34
C PHE A 345 -4.59 14.78 6.51
N ARG A 346 -5.57 15.41 7.12
CA ARG A 346 -6.46 16.35 6.44
C ARG A 346 -5.79 17.68 6.11
N TYR A 347 -6.38 18.40 5.16
CA TYR A 347 -6.10 19.79 4.90
C TYR A 347 -7.12 20.66 5.63
N THR A 348 -6.69 21.55 6.54
CA THR A 348 -7.56 22.62 7.00
C THR A 348 -7.56 23.73 5.96
N ARG A 349 -8.70 23.98 5.36
CA ARG A 349 -8.90 25.28 4.70
C ARG A 349 -8.71 26.36 5.75
N ARG A 350 -7.71 27.24 5.55
CA ARG A 350 -7.62 28.48 6.28
C ARG A 350 -8.70 29.43 5.79
#